data_fb9783a7366e36a94b8c273f6147fac9
#
_entry.id   fb9783a7366e36a94b8c273f6147fac9
#
_cell.length_a   1.000
_cell.length_b   1.000
_cell.length_c   1.000
_cell.angle_alpha   90.00
_cell.angle_beta   90.00
_cell.angle_gamma   90.00
#
_symmetry.space_group_name_H-M   'P 1'
#
loop_
_entity.id
_entity.type
_entity.pdbx_description
1 polymer ?
#
loop_
_entity_poly.entity_id
_entity_poly.type
_entity_poly.pdbx_seq_one_letter_code
_entity_poly.pdbx_strand_id
1 'polypeptide(L)'
;MRIAIMTDSYLPTRDGVVTAVMTLSKSLRDLGHTVFIIAPDPGEAHRESGVYYFPAMKFKKYPEYYLPIFPSGKRKLIESLNVDIIHIHGIAFMALKGLIVSRSTGVPSVATYCTNVVDTMEFYSPLPMPTEIQGRLAWIYMRNFLKRPSCIIGSTPATLTEFEENGVRPKRTAVIPVGIDIQRFRLGLDGSEIRKRHGFTDEKVVIHVGRVSYEKNIGVTIKSAKYLPDDVRIMIVGKGPAFQDMKDLVKEEGLEDKVIYTGFVPDDELALYYSASDVVVSASRFETQGLTITEAMACGLPAACSDGRSFLDVVEDGVNGFFFKDTPEECAEAIMKCLANKDRIAPLARKTAEEYSMEATGKKMIALYESVVSDVKTS
;
A
#
# COMPACT_ATOMS: atom_id res chain seq x y z
N MET A 1 -22.28 8.43 -10.23
CA MET A 1 -21.24 8.97 -11.14
C MET A 1 -20.64 7.84 -12.00
N ARG A 2 -20.04 8.19 -13.13
CA ARG A 2 -19.27 7.31 -14.00
C ARG A 2 -17.79 7.69 -13.87
N ILE A 3 -16.98 6.80 -13.35
CA ILE A 3 -15.62 7.08 -12.88
C ILE A 3 -14.63 6.22 -13.68
N ALA A 4 -13.63 6.83 -14.30
CA ALA A 4 -12.53 6.11 -14.93
C ALA A 4 -11.32 6.09 -13.97
N ILE A 5 -10.88 4.92 -13.54
CA ILE A 5 -9.64 4.74 -12.78
C ILE A 5 -8.53 4.34 -13.75
N MET A 6 -7.53 5.20 -13.91
CA MET A 6 -6.36 4.94 -14.76
C MET A 6 -5.15 4.63 -13.87
N THR A 7 -4.61 3.44 -13.98
CA THR A 7 -3.56 2.94 -13.07
C THR A 7 -2.31 2.50 -13.83
N ASP A 8 -1.15 2.76 -13.23
CA ASP A 8 0.15 2.31 -13.75
C ASP A 8 0.41 0.82 -13.51
N SER A 9 -0.24 0.22 -12.52
CA SER A 9 -0.12 -1.20 -12.15
C SER A 9 -1.51 -1.82 -11.95
N TYR A 10 -1.71 -3.04 -12.47
CA TYR A 10 -2.93 -3.82 -12.27
C TYR A 10 -2.61 -5.32 -12.38
N LEU A 11 -3.62 -6.17 -12.11
CA LEU A 11 -3.44 -7.63 -12.18
C LEU A 11 -2.85 -8.07 -13.54
N PRO A 12 -1.98 -9.06 -13.55
CA PRO A 12 -1.61 -10.02 -12.50
C PRO A 12 -0.56 -9.52 -11.50
N THR A 13 -0.04 -8.29 -11.65
CA THR A 13 0.85 -7.67 -10.67
C THR A 13 0.15 -7.55 -9.33
N ARG A 14 0.87 -7.78 -8.22
CA ARG A 14 0.34 -7.68 -6.86
C ARG A 14 1.24 -6.76 -6.05
N ASP A 15 0.74 -5.56 -5.82
CA ASP A 15 1.40 -4.52 -5.03
C ASP A 15 0.36 -3.63 -4.33
N GLY A 16 0.81 -2.67 -3.54
CA GLY A 16 -0.07 -1.75 -2.82
C GLY A 16 -0.92 -0.87 -3.73
N VAL A 17 -0.46 -0.56 -4.95
CA VAL A 17 -1.22 0.22 -5.94
C VAL A 17 -2.40 -0.59 -6.46
N VAL A 18 -2.16 -1.86 -6.81
CA VAL A 18 -3.21 -2.78 -7.27
C VAL A 18 -4.25 -2.98 -6.17
N THR A 19 -3.81 -3.23 -4.93
CA THR A 19 -4.72 -3.35 -3.78
C THR A 19 -5.56 -2.08 -3.62
N ALA A 20 -4.96 -0.89 -3.69
CA ALA A 20 -5.66 0.39 -3.58
C ALA A 20 -6.71 0.58 -4.69
N VAL A 21 -6.37 0.24 -5.94
CA VAL A 21 -7.31 0.33 -7.08
C VAL A 21 -8.46 -0.66 -6.93
N MET A 22 -8.19 -1.90 -6.53
CA MET A 22 -9.20 -2.93 -6.34
C MET A 22 -10.17 -2.57 -5.21
N THR A 23 -9.66 -2.19 -4.05
CA THR A 23 -10.49 -1.80 -2.90
C THR A 23 -11.30 -0.54 -3.18
N LEU A 24 -10.71 0.47 -3.80
CA LEU A 24 -11.43 1.68 -4.20
C LEU A 24 -12.51 1.36 -5.23
N SER A 25 -12.21 0.60 -6.27
CA SER A 25 -13.19 0.27 -7.31
C SER A 25 -14.36 -0.54 -6.75
N LYS A 26 -14.09 -1.47 -5.83
CA LYS A 26 -15.13 -2.23 -5.11
C LYS A 26 -16.00 -1.29 -4.27
N SER A 27 -15.38 -0.46 -3.44
CA SER A 27 -16.08 0.50 -2.58
C SER A 27 -16.99 1.43 -3.36
N LEU A 28 -16.49 2.01 -4.47
CA LEU A 28 -17.28 2.90 -5.32
C LEU A 28 -18.46 2.20 -6.00
N ARG A 29 -18.29 0.94 -6.41
CA ARG A 29 -19.39 0.12 -6.97
C ARG A 29 -20.42 -0.22 -5.91
N ASP A 30 -20.00 -0.59 -4.71
CA ASP A 30 -20.87 -0.89 -3.56
C ASP A 30 -21.70 0.35 -3.15
N LEU A 31 -21.17 1.56 -3.37
CA LEU A 31 -21.85 2.84 -3.19
C LEU A 31 -22.74 3.25 -4.39
N GLY A 32 -22.93 2.36 -5.38
CA GLY A 32 -23.83 2.58 -6.52
C GLY A 32 -23.25 3.37 -7.69
N HIS A 33 -21.93 3.51 -7.79
CA HIS A 33 -21.26 4.21 -8.88
C HIS A 33 -20.75 3.25 -9.96
N THR A 34 -20.67 3.72 -11.21
CA THR A 34 -20.11 2.95 -12.33
C THR A 34 -18.61 3.21 -12.42
N VAL A 35 -17.79 2.16 -12.31
CA VAL A 35 -16.33 2.27 -12.32
C VAL A 35 -15.74 1.50 -13.49
N PHE A 36 -14.92 2.19 -14.27
CA PHE A 36 -14.15 1.66 -15.40
C PHE A 36 -12.67 1.65 -15.01
N ILE A 37 -12.03 0.48 -15.02
CA ILE A 37 -10.60 0.35 -14.78
C ILE A 37 -9.88 0.36 -16.12
N ILE A 38 -8.82 1.16 -16.21
CA ILE A 38 -8.01 1.33 -17.42
C ILE A 38 -6.55 1.11 -17.03
N ALA A 39 -5.94 0.06 -17.56
CA ALA A 39 -4.64 -0.44 -17.13
C ALA A 39 -3.71 -0.80 -18.30
N PRO A 40 -2.40 -1.03 -18.05
CA PRO A 40 -1.50 -1.61 -19.04
C PRO A 40 -1.92 -3.05 -19.38
N ASP A 41 -1.75 -3.44 -20.65
CA ASP A 41 -2.12 -4.76 -21.13
C ASP A 41 -1.14 -5.85 -20.64
N PRO A 42 -1.59 -6.82 -19.83
CA PRO A 42 -0.74 -7.91 -19.36
C PRO A 42 -0.62 -9.07 -20.35
N GLY A 43 -1.24 -8.97 -21.54
CA GLY A 43 -1.40 -10.04 -22.51
C GLY A 43 -2.68 -10.86 -22.32
N GLU A 44 -3.13 -11.51 -23.39
CA GLU A 44 -4.47 -12.15 -23.46
C GLU A 44 -4.76 -13.13 -22.32
N ALA A 45 -3.77 -13.94 -21.94
CA ALA A 45 -3.92 -14.95 -20.89
C ALA A 45 -4.21 -14.37 -19.48
N HIS A 46 -3.99 -13.07 -19.29
CA HIS A 46 -4.11 -12.40 -18.00
C HIS A 46 -5.10 -11.22 -18.01
N ARG A 47 -5.84 -11.04 -19.09
CA ARG A 47 -6.87 -9.98 -19.16
C ARG A 47 -8.09 -10.35 -18.34
N GLU A 48 -8.58 -9.38 -17.57
CA GLU A 48 -9.81 -9.51 -16.79
C GLU A 48 -11.01 -8.88 -17.53
N SER A 49 -12.18 -9.46 -17.32
CA SER A 49 -13.43 -8.91 -17.84
C SER A 49 -13.75 -7.57 -17.17
N GLY A 50 -14.22 -6.60 -17.96
CA GLY A 50 -14.58 -5.26 -17.44
C GLY A 50 -13.40 -4.31 -17.22
N VAL A 51 -12.18 -4.71 -17.61
CA VAL A 51 -11.00 -3.84 -17.63
C VAL A 51 -10.65 -3.43 -19.06
N TYR A 52 -10.32 -2.17 -19.25
CA TYR A 52 -9.88 -1.61 -20.52
C TYR A 52 -8.35 -1.53 -20.56
N TYR A 53 -7.74 -2.13 -21.56
CA TYR A 53 -6.29 -2.25 -21.63
C TYR A 53 -5.66 -1.32 -22.67
N PHE A 54 -4.52 -0.73 -22.29
CA PHE A 54 -3.61 -0.03 -23.18
C PHE A 54 -2.47 -0.94 -23.60
N PRO A 55 -2.06 -0.95 -24.88
CA PRO A 55 -0.91 -1.72 -25.33
C PRO A 55 0.32 -1.45 -24.45
N ALA A 56 0.94 -2.51 -23.99
CA ALA A 56 2.08 -2.44 -23.08
C ALA A 56 3.11 -3.52 -23.39
N MET A 57 4.32 -3.38 -22.88
CA MET A 57 5.39 -4.37 -22.95
C MET A 57 5.86 -4.73 -21.56
N LYS A 58 6.31 -5.97 -21.37
CA LYS A 58 6.92 -6.41 -20.11
C LYS A 58 8.16 -5.59 -19.79
N PHE A 59 8.28 -5.18 -18.54
CA PHE A 59 9.48 -4.52 -18.05
C PHE A 59 10.57 -5.57 -17.77
N LYS A 60 11.67 -5.53 -18.52
CA LYS A 60 12.70 -6.59 -18.47
C LYS A 60 13.31 -6.80 -17.08
N LYS A 61 13.50 -5.73 -16.30
CA LYS A 61 14.11 -5.77 -14.97
C LYS A 61 13.15 -6.33 -13.90
N TYR A 62 11.86 -6.06 -14.06
CA TYR A 62 10.77 -6.53 -13.18
C TYR A 62 9.66 -7.10 -14.05
N PRO A 63 9.71 -8.39 -14.41
CA PRO A 63 8.81 -9.00 -15.39
C PRO A 63 7.33 -9.05 -14.98
N GLU A 64 7.05 -8.77 -13.73
CA GLU A 64 5.69 -8.61 -13.19
C GLU A 64 5.03 -7.28 -13.57
N TYR A 65 5.81 -6.25 -14.04
CA TYR A 65 5.28 -4.96 -14.45
C TYR A 65 5.21 -4.81 -15.96
N TYR A 66 4.19 -4.07 -16.40
CA TYR A 66 3.90 -3.80 -17.81
C TYR A 66 3.94 -2.30 -18.07
N LEU A 67 4.77 -1.87 -19.00
CA LEU A 67 4.95 -0.46 -19.37
C LEU A 67 4.11 -0.12 -20.59
N PRO A 68 3.18 0.84 -20.52
CA PRO A 68 2.35 1.25 -21.66
C PRO A 68 3.18 1.86 -22.78
N ILE A 69 2.85 1.51 -24.04
CA ILE A 69 3.50 2.03 -25.24
C ILE A 69 2.87 3.39 -25.62
N PHE A 70 3.70 4.37 -26.02
CA PHE A 70 3.29 5.64 -26.64
C PHE A 70 3.50 5.63 -28.15
N PRO A 71 2.67 6.38 -28.93
CA PRO A 71 1.44 7.06 -28.59
C PRO A 71 0.24 6.10 -28.63
N SER A 72 -0.68 6.23 -27.70
CA SER A 72 -1.94 5.49 -27.77
C SER A 72 -3.10 6.44 -27.49
N GLY A 73 -3.74 6.91 -28.56
CA GLY A 73 -4.90 7.77 -28.47
C GLY A 73 -6.15 6.96 -28.12
N LYS A 74 -6.55 6.94 -26.86
CA LYS A 74 -7.87 6.41 -26.49
C LYS A 74 -8.80 7.51 -25.96
N ARG A 75 -8.67 8.73 -26.49
CA ARG A 75 -9.65 9.81 -26.29
C ARG A 75 -11.07 9.29 -26.59
N LYS A 76 -11.26 8.63 -27.74
CA LYS A 76 -12.54 8.03 -28.15
C LYS A 76 -13.08 7.01 -27.13
N LEU A 77 -12.21 6.26 -26.44
CA LEU A 77 -12.64 5.35 -25.37
C LEU A 77 -13.25 6.13 -24.21
N ILE A 78 -12.57 7.15 -23.69
CA ILE A 78 -13.07 7.97 -22.58
C ILE A 78 -14.36 8.69 -22.97
N GLU A 79 -14.44 9.23 -24.18
CA GLU A 79 -15.68 9.84 -24.72
C GLU A 79 -16.82 8.82 -24.79
N SER A 80 -16.56 7.59 -25.27
CA SER A 80 -17.59 6.53 -25.36
C SER A 80 -18.06 6.01 -24.00
N LEU A 81 -17.19 6.07 -22.98
CA LEU A 81 -17.54 5.69 -21.62
C LEU A 81 -18.35 6.77 -20.89
N ASN A 82 -18.42 7.99 -21.42
CA ASN A 82 -19.16 9.11 -20.85
C ASN A 82 -18.89 9.28 -19.35
N VAL A 83 -17.61 9.40 -18.98
CA VAL A 83 -17.18 9.50 -17.60
C VAL A 83 -17.28 10.92 -17.04
N ASP A 84 -17.65 11.04 -15.78
CA ASP A 84 -17.76 12.33 -15.08
C ASP A 84 -16.39 12.80 -14.56
N ILE A 85 -15.49 11.84 -14.22
CA ILE A 85 -14.19 12.13 -13.64
C ILE A 85 -13.18 11.03 -13.99
N ILE A 86 -11.91 11.43 -14.11
CA ILE A 86 -10.76 10.52 -14.26
C ILE A 86 -9.98 10.51 -12.97
N HIS A 87 -9.85 9.34 -12.34
CA HIS A 87 -8.99 9.14 -11.17
C HIS A 87 -7.70 8.43 -11.61
N ILE A 88 -6.59 9.10 -11.43
CA ILE A 88 -5.25 8.62 -11.80
C ILE A 88 -4.61 7.99 -10.55
N HIS A 89 -4.26 6.70 -10.65
CA HIS A 89 -3.47 5.99 -9.64
C HIS A 89 -2.06 5.75 -10.15
N GLY A 90 -1.09 6.43 -9.53
CA GLY A 90 0.29 6.39 -9.93
C GLY A 90 0.78 7.71 -10.51
N ILE A 91 2.03 7.71 -10.97
CA ILE A 91 2.73 8.91 -11.46
C ILE A 91 3.55 8.65 -12.73
N ALA A 92 3.49 7.44 -13.27
CA ALA A 92 4.26 7.03 -14.44
C ALA A 92 3.48 7.21 -15.76
N PHE A 93 3.56 6.26 -16.66
CA PHE A 93 3.07 6.41 -18.04
C PHE A 93 1.55 6.48 -18.16
N MET A 94 0.80 5.68 -17.39
CA MET A 94 -0.67 5.76 -17.41
C MET A 94 -1.17 7.05 -16.77
N ALA A 95 -0.45 7.54 -15.78
CA ALA A 95 -0.74 8.83 -15.17
C ALA A 95 -0.62 9.97 -16.17
N LEU A 96 0.47 10.01 -16.97
CA LEU A 96 0.62 11.00 -18.04
C LEU A 96 -0.48 10.88 -19.09
N LYS A 97 -0.86 9.65 -19.47
CA LYS A 97 -1.98 9.41 -20.41
C LYS A 97 -3.30 9.94 -19.84
N GLY A 98 -3.55 9.72 -18.55
CA GLY A 98 -4.73 10.22 -17.85
C GLY A 98 -4.83 11.75 -17.91
N LEU A 99 -3.73 12.46 -17.69
CA LEU A 99 -3.67 13.92 -17.79
C LEU A 99 -3.90 14.41 -19.23
N ILE A 100 -3.31 13.76 -20.24
CA ILE A 100 -3.49 14.11 -21.65
C ILE A 100 -4.96 13.92 -22.04
N VAL A 101 -5.56 12.81 -21.64
CA VAL A 101 -6.98 12.52 -21.95
C VAL A 101 -7.91 13.49 -21.23
N SER A 102 -7.69 13.72 -19.93
CA SER A 102 -8.44 14.72 -19.15
C SER A 102 -8.46 16.08 -19.86
N ARG A 103 -7.28 16.56 -20.25
CA ARG A 103 -7.17 17.85 -20.96
C ARG A 103 -7.85 17.86 -22.33
N SER A 104 -7.77 16.76 -23.10
CA SER A 104 -8.32 16.69 -24.45
C SER A 104 -9.83 16.48 -24.49
N THR A 105 -10.42 15.93 -23.44
CA THR A 105 -11.86 15.68 -23.31
C THR A 105 -12.59 16.72 -22.47
N GLY A 106 -11.86 17.53 -21.68
CA GLY A 106 -12.44 18.44 -20.70
C GLY A 106 -12.93 17.74 -19.42
N VAL A 107 -12.81 16.42 -19.30
CA VAL A 107 -13.19 15.67 -18.10
C VAL A 107 -12.20 15.98 -16.97
N PRO A 108 -12.64 16.42 -15.78
CA PRO A 108 -11.73 16.70 -14.68
C PRO A 108 -10.98 15.47 -14.20
N SER A 109 -9.77 15.69 -13.67
CA SER A 109 -8.95 14.58 -13.12
C SER A 109 -8.48 14.86 -11.72
N VAL A 110 -8.44 13.81 -10.91
CA VAL A 110 -7.76 13.77 -9.62
C VAL A 110 -6.65 12.72 -9.69
N ALA A 111 -5.62 12.83 -8.85
CA ALA A 111 -4.55 11.85 -8.81
C ALA A 111 -4.21 11.44 -7.37
N THR A 112 -4.14 10.14 -7.11
CA THR A 112 -3.64 9.58 -5.86
C THR A 112 -2.14 9.31 -5.97
N TYR A 113 -1.39 9.88 -5.06
CA TYR A 113 0.02 9.58 -4.84
C TYR A 113 0.12 8.42 -3.84
N CYS A 114 0.39 7.24 -4.35
CA CYS A 114 0.40 5.99 -3.58
C CYS A 114 1.77 5.28 -3.60
N THR A 115 2.81 5.93 -4.14
CA THR A 115 4.14 5.34 -4.22
C THR A 115 5.18 6.41 -3.91
N ASN A 116 5.99 6.19 -2.90
CA ASN A 116 7.14 7.05 -2.61
C ASN A 116 8.26 6.76 -3.61
N VAL A 117 8.19 7.44 -4.78
CA VAL A 117 9.07 7.17 -5.91
C VAL A 117 10.49 7.62 -5.64
N VAL A 118 10.65 8.73 -4.95
CA VAL A 118 11.99 9.33 -4.77
C VAL A 118 12.83 8.46 -3.83
N ASP A 119 12.26 8.04 -2.71
CA ASP A 119 12.97 7.21 -1.73
C ASP A 119 13.17 5.77 -2.23
N THR A 120 12.32 5.31 -3.15
CA THR A 120 12.48 3.98 -3.77
C THR A 120 13.37 3.98 -5.00
N MET A 121 13.73 5.15 -5.56
CA MET A 121 14.61 5.24 -6.74
C MET A 121 15.99 4.62 -6.49
N GLU A 122 16.54 4.73 -5.28
CA GLU A 122 17.80 4.10 -4.91
C GLU A 122 17.81 2.59 -5.18
N PHE A 123 16.71 1.93 -4.90
CA PHE A 123 16.57 0.47 -5.05
C PHE A 123 16.17 0.03 -6.45
N TYR A 124 15.41 0.85 -7.19
CA TYR A 124 14.76 0.44 -8.43
C TYR A 124 15.26 1.14 -9.69
N SER A 125 16.06 2.19 -9.57
CA SER A 125 16.53 2.91 -10.75
C SER A 125 17.50 2.05 -11.58
N PRO A 126 17.30 1.95 -12.90
CA PRO A 126 18.24 1.32 -13.82
C PRO A 126 19.35 2.26 -14.28
N LEU A 127 19.30 3.54 -13.89
CA LEU A 127 20.20 4.55 -14.42
C LEU A 127 21.50 4.59 -13.61
N PRO A 128 22.68 4.55 -14.26
CA PRO A 128 23.98 4.65 -13.60
C PRO A 128 24.30 6.12 -13.24
N MET A 129 23.44 6.73 -12.42
CA MET A 129 23.60 8.12 -11.96
C MET A 129 23.55 8.16 -10.43
N PRO A 130 24.22 9.15 -9.79
CA PRO A 130 24.11 9.36 -8.35
C PRO A 130 22.63 9.54 -7.92
N THR A 131 22.26 8.92 -6.80
CA THR A 131 20.89 8.90 -6.25
C THR A 131 20.34 10.32 -6.03
N GLU A 132 21.20 11.25 -5.62
CA GLU A 132 20.86 12.66 -5.43
C GLU A 132 20.37 13.34 -6.72
N ILE A 133 21.04 13.06 -7.86
CA ILE A 133 20.66 13.61 -9.17
C ILE A 133 19.35 13.00 -9.62
N GLN A 134 19.19 11.69 -9.44
CA GLN A 134 17.93 10.99 -9.74
C GLN A 134 16.76 11.57 -8.94
N GLY A 135 16.93 11.78 -7.63
CA GLY A 135 15.94 12.39 -6.76
C GLY A 135 15.56 13.81 -7.20
N ARG A 136 16.55 14.65 -7.56
CA ARG A 136 16.28 16.00 -8.08
C ARG A 136 15.48 15.99 -9.38
N LEU A 137 15.79 15.10 -10.31
CA LEU A 137 15.05 14.95 -11.57
C LEU A 137 13.63 14.44 -11.31
N ALA A 138 13.45 13.49 -10.41
CA ALA A 138 12.16 12.99 -9.99
C ALA A 138 11.29 14.12 -9.41
N TRP A 139 11.82 14.94 -8.50
CA TRP A 139 11.11 16.08 -7.96
C TRP A 139 10.78 17.16 -8.98
N ILE A 140 11.64 17.41 -9.97
CA ILE A 140 11.32 18.30 -11.11
C ILE A 140 10.13 17.76 -11.89
N TYR A 141 10.13 16.46 -12.19
CA TYR A 141 9.00 15.79 -12.84
C TYR A 141 7.73 15.89 -12.00
N MET A 142 7.81 15.52 -10.71
CA MET A 142 6.68 15.54 -9.77
C MET A 142 6.07 16.94 -9.62
N ARG A 143 6.90 18.00 -9.48
CA ARG A 143 6.43 19.38 -9.43
C ARG A 143 5.61 19.77 -10.66
N ASN A 144 5.99 19.28 -11.85
CA ASN A 144 5.26 19.57 -13.09
C ASN A 144 4.01 18.70 -13.25
N PHE A 145 4.08 17.43 -12.80
CA PHE A 145 2.96 16.50 -12.88
C PHE A 145 1.85 16.89 -11.91
N LEU A 146 2.18 17.07 -10.62
CA LEU A 146 1.21 17.25 -9.54
C LEU A 146 0.47 18.61 -9.57
N LYS A 147 0.89 19.55 -10.40
CA LYS A 147 0.17 20.81 -10.63
C LYS A 147 -1.00 20.69 -11.59
N ARG A 148 -1.12 19.58 -12.33
CA ARG A 148 -2.07 19.45 -13.45
C ARG A 148 -3.43 18.91 -13.06
N PRO A 149 -3.55 17.86 -12.21
CA PRO A 149 -4.86 17.40 -11.74
C PRO A 149 -5.60 18.49 -10.97
N SER A 150 -6.93 18.39 -10.93
CA SER A 150 -7.77 19.30 -10.13
C SER A 150 -7.54 19.14 -8.64
N CYS A 151 -7.23 17.93 -8.18
CA CYS A 151 -6.84 17.64 -6.81
C CYS A 151 -5.82 16.51 -6.75
N ILE A 152 -4.86 16.63 -5.83
CA ILE A 152 -3.94 15.54 -5.46
C ILE A 152 -4.38 14.93 -4.14
N ILE A 153 -4.42 13.62 -4.09
CA ILE A 153 -4.82 12.84 -2.94
C ILE A 153 -3.57 12.17 -2.36
N GLY A 154 -3.26 12.45 -1.11
CA GLY A 154 -2.29 11.70 -0.31
C GLY A 154 -3.01 10.68 0.57
N SER A 155 -2.39 9.53 0.82
CA SER A 155 -2.95 8.52 1.72
C SER A 155 -2.87 8.94 3.19
N THR A 156 -1.90 9.79 3.53
CA THR A 156 -1.65 10.30 4.89
C THR A 156 -1.27 11.78 4.86
N PRO A 157 -1.43 12.51 5.97
CA PRO A 157 -0.90 13.89 6.12
C PRO A 157 0.59 13.98 5.83
N ALA A 158 1.39 12.99 6.22
CA ALA A 158 2.83 12.93 5.95
C ALA A 158 3.17 13.06 4.46
N THR A 159 2.34 12.50 3.58
CA THR A 159 2.48 12.63 2.11
C THR A 159 2.36 14.08 1.65
N LEU A 160 1.46 14.86 2.24
CA LEU A 160 1.29 16.28 1.89
C LEU A 160 2.44 17.12 2.41
N THR A 161 2.94 16.84 3.61
CA THR A 161 4.13 17.49 4.17
C THR A 161 5.36 17.26 3.26
N GLU A 162 5.54 16.04 2.75
CA GLU A 162 6.60 15.72 1.79
C GLU A 162 6.52 16.60 0.53
N PHE A 163 5.31 16.84 0.02
CA PHE A 163 5.14 17.74 -1.13
C PHE A 163 5.59 19.16 -0.82
N GLU A 164 5.21 19.71 0.32
CA GLU A 164 5.57 21.06 0.75
C GLU A 164 7.09 21.21 0.91
N GLU A 165 7.73 20.26 1.60
CA GLU A 165 9.18 20.20 1.80
C GLU A 165 9.96 20.18 0.47
N ASN A 166 9.41 19.53 -0.56
CA ASN A 166 10.02 19.41 -1.88
C ASN A 166 9.52 20.47 -2.90
N GLY A 167 8.83 21.50 -2.43
CA GLY A 167 8.39 22.62 -3.26
C GLY A 167 7.30 22.25 -4.28
N VAL A 168 6.56 21.18 -4.05
CA VAL A 168 5.38 20.82 -4.82
C VAL A 168 4.20 21.65 -4.36
N ARG A 169 3.51 22.30 -5.29
CA ARG A 169 2.36 23.18 -5.02
C ARG A 169 1.17 22.73 -5.88
N PRO A 170 0.40 21.72 -5.48
CA PRO A 170 -0.83 21.32 -6.18
C PRO A 170 -1.88 22.43 -6.13
N LYS A 171 -2.85 22.39 -7.03
CA LYS A 171 -3.99 23.33 -6.99
C LYS A 171 -4.86 23.10 -5.75
N ARG A 172 -5.10 21.85 -5.41
CA ARG A 172 -5.85 21.38 -4.25
C ARG A 172 -5.27 20.06 -3.78
N THR A 173 -5.31 19.83 -2.48
CA THR A 173 -4.92 18.58 -1.85
C THR A 173 -6.04 18.01 -1.00
N ALA A 174 -6.05 16.68 -0.83
CA ALA A 174 -6.93 15.99 0.10
C ALA A 174 -6.16 14.80 0.73
N VAL A 175 -6.48 14.49 1.99
CA VAL A 175 -6.02 13.27 2.64
C VAL A 175 -7.16 12.27 2.62
N ILE A 176 -7.03 11.21 1.81
CA ILE A 176 -7.99 10.12 1.75
C ILE A 176 -7.19 8.82 1.76
N PRO A 177 -7.24 8.06 2.85
CA PRO A 177 -6.49 6.81 2.97
C PRO A 177 -7.01 5.75 2.01
N VAL A 178 -6.18 4.76 1.72
CA VAL A 178 -6.62 3.55 1.03
C VAL A 178 -7.51 2.75 1.97
N GLY A 179 -8.68 2.36 1.49
CA GLY A 179 -9.65 1.61 2.28
C GLY A 179 -9.25 0.15 2.47
N ILE A 180 -9.61 -0.44 3.60
CA ILE A 180 -9.46 -1.86 3.90
C ILE A 180 -10.81 -2.55 4.02
N ASP A 181 -10.87 -3.83 3.67
CA ASP A 181 -12.08 -4.65 3.80
C ASP A 181 -12.21 -5.18 5.24
N ILE A 182 -12.87 -4.38 6.09
CA ILE A 182 -13.08 -4.71 7.52
C ILE A 182 -14.07 -5.87 7.75
N GLN A 183 -14.74 -6.36 6.71
CA GLN A 183 -15.55 -7.57 6.79
C GLN A 183 -14.71 -8.81 6.60
N ARG A 184 -13.70 -8.72 5.74
CA ARG A 184 -12.70 -9.76 5.53
C ARG A 184 -11.70 -9.79 6.67
N PHE A 185 -11.10 -8.64 7.00
CA PHE A 185 -10.20 -8.48 8.15
C PHE A 185 -11.01 -8.08 9.37
N ARG A 186 -11.26 -9.03 10.27
CA ARG A 186 -12.16 -8.83 11.41
C ARG A 186 -11.76 -9.65 12.62
N LEU A 187 -12.23 -9.23 13.78
CA LEU A 187 -12.10 -10.00 15.01
C LEU A 187 -12.83 -11.35 14.93
N GLY A 188 -12.35 -12.34 15.68
CA GLY A 188 -13.02 -13.62 15.86
C GLY A 188 -12.93 -14.59 14.69
N LEU A 189 -12.00 -14.37 13.74
CA LEU A 189 -11.65 -15.39 12.76
C LEU A 189 -10.83 -16.50 13.44
N ASP A 190 -11.04 -17.74 13.01
CA ASP A 190 -10.29 -18.88 13.54
C ASP A 190 -8.96 -19.07 12.81
N GLY A 191 -7.86 -18.73 13.48
CA GLY A 191 -6.49 -18.93 13.00
C GLY A 191 -5.87 -20.28 13.36
N SER A 192 -6.62 -21.20 13.98
CA SER A 192 -6.11 -22.47 14.51
C SER A 192 -5.44 -23.36 13.44
N GLU A 193 -6.02 -23.40 12.24
CA GLU A 193 -5.47 -24.17 11.12
C GLU A 193 -4.11 -23.62 10.67
N ILE A 194 -3.94 -22.30 10.67
CA ILE A 194 -2.64 -21.66 10.35
C ILE A 194 -1.62 -21.99 11.43
N ARG A 195 -2.00 -21.89 12.71
CA ARG A 195 -1.12 -22.28 13.83
C ARG A 195 -0.67 -23.73 13.72
N LYS A 196 -1.60 -24.65 13.44
CA LYS A 196 -1.31 -26.07 13.23
C LYS A 196 -0.38 -26.29 12.01
N ARG A 197 -0.64 -25.62 10.89
CA ARG A 197 0.16 -25.69 9.66
C ARG A 197 1.63 -25.32 9.88
N HIS A 198 1.88 -24.39 10.78
CA HIS A 198 3.22 -23.90 11.12
C HIS A 198 3.79 -24.46 12.43
N GLY A 199 3.11 -25.40 13.06
CA GLY A 199 3.57 -26.10 14.28
C GLY A 199 3.51 -25.25 15.53
N PHE A 200 2.71 -24.17 15.53
CA PHE A 200 2.51 -23.35 16.73
C PHE A 200 1.50 -24.01 17.67
N THR A 201 1.85 -24.11 18.93
CA THR A 201 0.98 -24.57 20.04
C THR A 201 0.58 -23.37 20.90
N ASP A 202 1.37 -23.07 21.94
CA ASP A 202 1.11 -21.99 22.90
C ASP A 202 1.99 -20.74 22.66
N GLU A 203 2.88 -20.81 21.66
CA GLU A 203 3.78 -19.69 21.34
C GLU A 203 3.01 -18.42 20.99
N LYS A 204 3.59 -17.28 21.35
CA LYS A 204 3.18 -15.96 20.87
C LYS A 204 3.72 -15.75 19.46
N VAL A 205 2.86 -15.34 18.53
CA VAL A 205 3.23 -15.17 17.14
C VAL A 205 3.23 -13.68 16.77
N VAL A 206 4.40 -13.21 16.35
CA VAL A 206 4.61 -11.87 15.79
C VAL A 206 4.64 -11.98 14.28
N ILE A 207 3.75 -11.28 13.59
CA ILE A 207 3.64 -11.37 12.13
C ILE A 207 4.19 -10.13 11.43
N HIS A 208 5.05 -10.35 10.43
CA HIS A 208 5.38 -9.36 9.40
C HIS A 208 4.72 -9.77 8.09
N VAL A 209 4.00 -8.86 7.46
CA VAL A 209 3.36 -9.09 6.16
C VAL A 209 3.84 -8.06 5.15
N GLY A 210 4.30 -8.53 4.00
CA GLY A 210 4.70 -7.66 2.92
C GLY A 210 5.71 -8.26 1.96
N ARG A 211 6.09 -7.46 0.97
CA ARG A 211 7.17 -7.81 0.05
C ARG A 211 8.50 -7.87 0.81
N VAL A 212 9.20 -8.98 0.70
CA VAL A 212 10.52 -9.14 1.33
C VAL A 212 11.56 -8.41 0.47
N SER A 213 11.82 -7.15 0.82
CA SER A 213 12.70 -6.23 0.10
C SER A 213 13.49 -5.35 1.07
N TYR A 214 14.57 -4.76 0.61
CA TYR A 214 15.53 -4.06 1.48
C TYR A 214 14.93 -2.82 2.15
N GLU A 215 14.07 -2.08 1.44
CA GLU A 215 13.38 -0.90 1.97
C GLU A 215 12.43 -1.20 3.13
N LYS A 216 12.01 -2.46 3.27
CA LYS A 216 11.16 -2.91 4.40
C LYS A 216 11.94 -3.17 5.69
N ASN A 217 13.28 -3.10 5.63
CA ASN A 217 14.19 -3.22 6.78
C ASN A 217 13.92 -4.46 7.67
N ILE A 218 13.52 -5.59 7.03
CA ILE A 218 13.10 -6.82 7.72
C ILE A 218 14.22 -7.39 8.58
N GLY A 219 15.48 -7.10 8.25
CA GLY A 219 16.64 -7.52 9.05
C GLY A 219 16.57 -7.07 10.51
N VAL A 220 16.02 -5.88 10.81
CA VAL A 220 15.79 -5.42 12.19
C VAL A 220 14.78 -6.33 12.88
N THR A 221 13.67 -6.63 12.23
CA THR A 221 12.64 -7.56 12.76
C THR A 221 13.22 -8.95 13.02
N ILE A 222 14.03 -9.50 12.09
CA ILE A 222 14.66 -10.82 12.25
C ILE A 222 15.59 -10.80 13.48
N LYS A 223 16.51 -9.82 13.55
CA LYS A 223 17.48 -9.74 14.63
C LYS A 223 16.84 -9.48 16.00
N SER A 224 15.66 -8.87 16.05
CA SER A 224 14.92 -8.67 17.29
C SER A 224 14.56 -10.00 18.00
N ALA A 225 14.47 -11.12 17.25
CA ALA A 225 14.21 -12.44 17.81
C ALA A 225 15.24 -12.90 18.85
N LYS A 226 16.47 -12.35 18.83
CA LYS A 226 17.50 -12.61 19.87
C LYS A 226 17.09 -12.13 21.25
N TYR A 227 16.31 -11.06 21.31
CA TYR A 227 15.92 -10.36 22.53
C TYR A 227 14.50 -10.74 22.98
N LEU A 228 13.81 -11.61 22.22
CA LEU A 228 12.48 -12.12 22.54
C LEU A 228 12.59 -13.44 23.36
N PRO A 229 11.64 -13.69 24.26
CA PRO A 229 11.52 -14.96 24.99
C PRO A 229 11.44 -16.18 24.06
N ASP A 230 11.72 -17.35 24.62
CA ASP A 230 11.76 -18.59 23.84
C ASP A 230 10.39 -19.10 23.38
N ASP A 231 9.31 -18.58 23.94
CA ASP A 231 7.92 -18.84 23.54
C ASP A 231 7.39 -17.84 22.49
N VAL A 232 8.23 -16.93 21.98
CA VAL A 232 7.84 -15.97 20.93
C VAL A 232 8.41 -16.40 19.57
N ARG A 233 7.58 -16.42 18.55
CA ARG A 233 7.96 -16.71 17.14
C ARG A 233 7.71 -15.52 16.27
N ILE A 234 8.58 -15.29 15.28
CA ILE A 234 8.37 -14.29 14.22
C ILE A 234 7.99 -15.01 12.93
N MET A 235 6.85 -14.67 12.37
CA MET A 235 6.36 -15.21 11.10
C MET A 235 6.45 -14.16 10.01
N ILE A 236 7.26 -14.42 8.98
CA ILE A 236 7.46 -13.55 7.82
C ILE A 236 6.59 -14.04 6.66
N VAL A 237 5.56 -13.27 6.33
CA VAL A 237 4.62 -13.55 5.24
C VAL A 237 4.95 -12.71 4.03
N GLY A 238 5.30 -13.36 2.93
CA GLY A 238 5.59 -12.73 1.65
C GLY A 238 6.84 -13.27 0.97
N LYS A 239 7.08 -12.78 -0.24
CA LYS A 239 8.28 -13.02 -1.05
C LYS A 239 8.79 -11.69 -1.62
N GLY A 240 10.01 -11.70 -2.14
CA GLY A 240 10.57 -10.52 -2.77
C GLY A 240 12.07 -10.66 -3.07
N PRO A 241 12.71 -9.61 -3.58
CA PRO A 241 14.10 -9.69 -4.04
C PRO A 241 15.10 -9.98 -2.91
N ALA A 242 14.81 -9.57 -1.67
CA ALA A 242 15.68 -9.82 -0.52
C ALA A 242 15.38 -11.15 0.20
N PHE A 243 14.48 -12.01 -0.32
CA PHE A 243 13.99 -13.18 0.38
C PHE A 243 15.12 -14.17 0.74
N GLN A 244 16.04 -14.42 -0.19
CA GLN A 244 17.15 -15.33 0.07
C GLN A 244 18.13 -14.76 1.11
N ASP A 245 18.52 -13.49 0.96
CA ASP A 245 19.42 -12.81 1.88
C ASP A 245 18.88 -12.79 3.32
N MET A 246 17.55 -12.59 3.47
CA MET A 246 16.91 -12.63 4.77
C MET A 246 16.87 -14.04 5.38
N LYS A 247 16.74 -15.08 4.56
CA LYS A 247 16.87 -16.48 5.01
C LYS A 247 18.31 -16.83 5.45
N ASP A 248 19.28 -16.33 4.71
CA ASP A 248 20.70 -16.53 5.05
C ASP A 248 21.02 -15.77 6.34
N LEU A 249 20.50 -14.56 6.54
CA LEU A 249 20.63 -13.82 7.80
C LEU A 249 20.06 -14.62 9.00
N VAL A 250 18.90 -15.29 8.85
CA VAL A 250 18.33 -16.12 9.94
C VAL A 250 19.30 -17.24 10.34
N LYS A 251 19.95 -17.89 9.36
CA LYS A 251 20.94 -18.95 9.62
C LYS A 251 22.21 -18.39 10.25
N GLU A 252 22.73 -17.29 9.75
CA GLU A 252 23.94 -16.63 10.26
C GLU A 252 23.76 -16.21 11.74
N GLU A 253 22.53 -15.82 12.08
CA GLU A 253 22.18 -15.37 13.42
C GLU A 253 21.71 -16.52 14.35
N GLY A 254 21.57 -17.76 13.84
CA GLY A 254 21.12 -18.93 14.60
C GLY A 254 19.68 -18.81 15.09
N LEU A 255 18.78 -18.29 14.23
CA LEU A 255 17.40 -17.98 14.59
C LEU A 255 16.35 -18.86 13.89
N GLU A 256 16.76 -20.02 13.34
CA GLU A 256 15.90 -20.92 12.57
C GLU A 256 14.69 -21.43 13.39
N ASP A 257 14.87 -21.59 14.69
CA ASP A 257 13.80 -22.03 15.60
C ASP A 257 12.83 -20.90 15.99
N LYS A 258 13.22 -19.63 15.79
CA LYS A 258 12.42 -18.45 16.19
C LYS A 258 11.77 -17.73 15.00
N VAL A 259 12.32 -17.84 13.77
CA VAL A 259 11.86 -17.11 12.58
C VAL A 259 11.39 -18.05 11.49
N ILE A 260 10.13 -17.91 11.10
CA ILE A 260 9.44 -18.78 10.13
C ILE A 260 9.07 -17.97 8.90
N TYR A 261 9.35 -18.54 7.72
CA TYR A 261 8.95 -17.97 6.44
C TYR A 261 7.82 -18.78 5.82
N THR A 262 6.68 -18.12 5.55
CA THR A 262 5.56 -18.78 4.86
C THR A 262 5.69 -18.72 3.34
N GLY A 263 6.47 -17.76 2.83
CA GLY A 263 6.44 -17.39 1.43
C GLY A 263 5.19 -16.60 1.07
N PHE A 264 4.79 -16.66 -0.20
CA PHE A 264 3.55 -16.02 -0.66
C PHE A 264 2.33 -16.74 -0.06
N VAL A 265 1.42 -15.97 0.48
CA VAL A 265 0.13 -16.42 1.01
C VAL A 265 -0.98 -15.88 0.12
N PRO A 266 -1.95 -16.70 -0.30
CA PRO A 266 -3.12 -16.24 -1.04
C PRO A 266 -3.90 -15.18 -0.28
N ASP A 267 -4.46 -14.21 -1.01
CA ASP A 267 -5.17 -13.09 -0.40
C ASP A 267 -6.34 -13.53 0.50
N ASP A 268 -7.05 -14.60 0.12
CA ASP A 268 -8.17 -15.16 0.86
C ASP A 268 -7.78 -15.83 2.20
N GLU A 269 -6.54 -16.28 2.33
CA GLU A 269 -6.02 -16.83 3.58
C GLU A 269 -5.39 -15.75 4.50
N LEU A 270 -5.01 -14.58 3.99
CA LEU A 270 -4.22 -13.59 4.74
C LEU A 270 -4.87 -13.17 6.07
N ALA A 271 -6.19 -13.04 6.10
CA ALA A 271 -6.92 -12.70 7.33
C ALA A 271 -6.79 -13.77 8.42
N LEU A 272 -6.65 -15.06 8.04
CA LEU A 272 -6.42 -16.16 8.97
C LEU A 272 -5.00 -16.13 9.54
N TYR A 273 -4.01 -15.68 8.76
CA TYR A 273 -2.65 -15.47 9.25
C TYR A 273 -2.58 -14.36 10.30
N TYR A 274 -3.28 -13.24 10.08
CA TYR A 274 -3.42 -12.23 11.13
C TYR A 274 -4.11 -12.80 12.37
N SER A 275 -5.20 -13.55 12.20
CA SER A 275 -5.91 -14.16 13.34
C SER A 275 -5.11 -15.23 14.09
N ALA A 276 -4.13 -15.86 13.44
CA ALA A 276 -3.21 -16.81 14.06
C ALA A 276 -2.12 -16.12 14.90
N SER A 277 -2.03 -14.78 14.82
CA SER A 277 -0.94 -13.99 15.38
C SER A 277 -1.39 -13.12 16.57
N ASP A 278 -0.41 -12.60 17.30
CA ASP A 278 -0.63 -11.79 18.50
C ASP A 278 -0.25 -10.32 18.33
N VAL A 279 0.75 -10.03 17.50
CA VAL A 279 1.29 -8.69 17.24
C VAL A 279 1.65 -8.58 15.77
N VAL A 280 1.37 -7.44 15.13
CA VAL A 280 1.94 -7.12 13.82
C VAL A 280 3.18 -6.25 14.00
N VAL A 281 4.24 -6.55 13.24
CA VAL A 281 5.49 -5.79 13.27
C VAL A 281 5.87 -5.26 11.89
N SER A 282 6.35 -4.01 11.84
CA SER A 282 6.94 -3.44 10.63
C SER A 282 8.09 -2.49 10.97
N ALA A 283 9.27 -2.81 10.45
CA ALA A 283 10.46 -1.97 10.51
C ALA A 283 10.64 -1.10 9.25
N SER A 284 9.63 -0.99 8.39
CA SER A 284 9.70 -0.24 7.15
C SER A 284 9.86 1.25 7.41
N ARG A 285 10.83 1.87 6.75
CA ARG A 285 11.04 3.33 6.79
C ARG A 285 10.24 4.08 5.73
N PHE A 286 9.84 3.38 4.66
CA PHE A 286 9.25 3.94 3.45
C PHE A 286 7.88 3.31 3.20
N GLU A 287 6.87 3.89 3.83
CA GLU A 287 5.47 3.53 3.60
C GLU A 287 4.67 4.76 3.18
N THR A 288 3.68 4.56 2.35
CA THR A 288 2.71 5.62 2.03
C THR A 288 1.53 5.62 2.99
N GLN A 289 1.21 4.46 3.59
CA GLN A 289 0.15 4.33 4.60
C GLN A 289 0.38 3.15 5.56
N GLY A 290 1.00 2.04 5.09
CA GLY A 290 1.11 0.82 5.90
C GLY A 290 -0.17 -0.01 5.92
N LEU A 291 -0.68 -0.40 4.74
CA LEU A 291 -1.93 -1.16 4.60
C LEU A 291 -1.95 -2.43 5.47
N THR A 292 -0.84 -3.16 5.52
CA THR A 292 -0.74 -4.41 6.29
C THR A 292 -0.91 -4.18 7.80
N ILE A 293 -0.56 -2.98 8.29
CA ILE A 293 -0.76 -2.60 9.69
C ILE A 293 -2.27 -2.37 9.94
N THR A 294 -2.94 -1.62 9.06
CA THR A 294 -4.39 -1.38 9.21
C THR A 294 -5.22 -2.66 9.02
N GLU A 295 -4.81 -3.57 8.14
CA GLU A 295 -5.42 -4.91 8.00
C GLU A 295 -5.27 -5.74 9.28
N ALA A 296 -4.06 -5.78 9.86
CA ALA A 296 -3.80 -6.48 11.11
C ALA A 296 -4.58 -5.87 12.29
N MET A 297 -4.63 -4.53 12.38
CA MET A 297 -5.43 -3.83 13.37
C MET A 297 -6.93 -4.16 13.24
N ALA A 298 -7.43 -4.34 12.02
CA ALA A 298 -8.81 -4.78 11.80
C ALA A 298 -9.08 -6.19 12.36
N CYS A 299 -8.07 -7.03 12.39
CA CYS A 299 -8.09 -8.35 13.07
C CYS A 299 -7.80 -8.25 14.59
N GLY A 300 -7.60 -7.04 15.13
CA GLY A 300 -7.36 -6.80 16.56
C GLY A 300 -5.90 -6.96 17.00
N LEU A 301 -4.92 -6.93 16.08
CA LEU A 301 -3.53 -7.00 16.46
C LEU A 301 -3.00 -5.62 16.85
N PRO A 302 -2.33 -5.49 18.01
CA PRO A 302 -1.51 -4.33 18.31
C PRO A 302 -0.33 -4.25 17.33
N ALA A 303 0.12 -3.03 17.00
CA ALA A 303 1.19 -2.80 16.05
C ALA A 303 2.50 -2.39 16.72
N ALA A 304 3.59 -3.10 16.43
CA ALA A 304 4.95 -2.66 16.72
C ALA A 304 5.56 -2.09 15.43
N CYS A 305 5.74 -0.78 15.34
CA CYS A 305 6.16 -0.12 14.10
C CYS A 305 7.40 0.75 14.31
N SER A 306 8.23 0.87 13.27
CA SER A 306 9.24 1.93 13.25
C SER A 306 8.54 3.31 13.34
N ASP A 307 9.27 4.32 13.82
CA ASP A 307 8.80 5.71 13.91
C ASP A 307 8.78 6.44 12.54
N GLY A 308 8.62 5.67 11.46
CA GLY A 308 8.50 6.18 10.10
C GLY A 308 7.25 7.05 9.92
N ARG A 309 7.38 8.16 9.15
CA ARG A 309 6.35 9.21 8.99
C ARG A 309 4.92 8.68 8.80
N SER A 310 4.74 7.70 7.91
CA SER A 310 3.40 7.20 7.57
C SER A 310 2.75 6.35 8.66
N PHE A 311 3.55 5.75 9.53
CA PHE A 311 3.01 5.03 10.68
C PHE A 311 2.53 5.97 11.77
N LEU A 312 3.12 7.18 11.90
CA LEU A 312 2.68 8.21 12.85
C LEU A 312 1.24 8.69 12.59
N ASP A 313 0.73 8.49 11.39
CA ASP A 313 -0.65 8.84 11.02
C ASP A 313 -1.66 7.72 11.33
N VAL A 314 -1.19 6.49 11.61
CA VAL A 314 -2.00 5.28 11.82
C VAL A 314 -1.86 4.73 13.23
N VAL A 315 -0.61 4.73 13.73
CA VAL A 315 -0.28 4.20 15.07
C VAL A 315 -0.21 5.36 16.06
N GLU A 316 -0.91 5.21 17.18
CA GLU A 316 -0.83 6.10 18.34
C GLU A 316 -0.14 5.33 19.47
N ASP A 317 1.04 5.84 19.90
CA ASP A 317 1.89 5.15 20.87
C ASP A 317 1.19 4.88 22.19
N GLY A 318 1.24 3.64 22.65
CA GLY A 318 0.56 3.16 23.85
C GLY A 318 -0.97 3.01 23.73
N VAL A 319 -1.59 3.39 22.62
CA VAL A 319 -3.05 3.31 22.39
C VAL A 319 -3.40 2.10 21.52
N ASN A 320 -2.91 2.06 20.28
CA ASN A 320 -3.18 0.97 19.33
C ASN A 320 -1.90 0.22 18.90
N GLY A 321 -0.72 0.65 19.39
CA GLY A 321 0.56 0.07 19.11
C GLY A 321 1.69 0.74 19.89
N PHE A 322 2.93 0.39 19.57
CA PHE A 322 4.14 1.02 20.10
C PHE A 322 5.16 1.26 19.01
N PHE A 323 5.85 2.40 19.09
CA PHE A 323 6.95 2.71 18.18
C PHE A 323 8.28 2.19 18.68
N PHE A 324 9.18 1.90 17.73
CA PHE A 324 10.60 1.64 17.96
C PHE A 324 11.45 2.38 16.94
N LYS A 325 12.70 2.63 17.30
CA LYS A 325 13.72 3.09 16.37
C LYS A 325 14.34 1.89 15.65
N ASP A 326 15.29 2.15 14.76
CA ASP A 326 15.86 1.15 13.85
C ASP A 326 16.81 0.13 14.52
N THR A 327 16.63 -0.20 15.79
CA THR A 327 17.45 -1.21 16.49
C THR A 327 16.64 -2.48 16.79
N PRO A 328 17.26 -3.66 16.71
CA PRO A 328 16.62 -4.92 17.07
C PRO A 328 16.12 -4.98 18.52
N GLU A 329 16.87 -4.36 19.45
CA GLU A 329 16.53 -4.28 20.86
C GLU A 329 15.23 -3.52 21.09
N GLU A 330 15.12 -2.31 20.51
CA GLU A 330 13.92 -1.48 20.64
C GLU A 330 12.71 -2.12 19.92
N CYS A 331 12.95 -2.80 18.79
CA CYS A 331 11.91 -3.59 18.11
C CYS A 331 11.37 -4.69 19.04
N ALA A 332 12.25 -5.45 19.71
CA ALA A 332 11.84 -6.46 20.68
C ALA A 332 11.08 -5.87 21.85
N GLU A 333 11.53 -4.72 22.40
CA GLU A 333 10.81 -4.03 23.48
C GLU A 333 9.40 -3.60 23.07
N ALA A 334 9.22 -3.04 21.87
CA ALA A 334 7.92 -2.65 21.35
C ALA A 334 7.00 -3.87 21.16
N ILE A 335 7.53 -4.97 20.62
CA ILE A 335 6.80 -6.25 20.50
C ILE A 335 6.34 -6.73 21.90
N MET A 336 7.23 -6.73 22.90
CA MET A 336 6.88 -7.16 24.25
C MET A 336 5.84 -6.25 24.92
N LYS A 337 5.91 -4.93 24.70
CA LYS A 337 4.88 -3.98 25.14
C LYS A 337 3.53 -4.28 24.47
N CYS A 338 3.51 -4.59 23.15
CA CYS A 338 2.31 -5.01 22.44
C CYS A 338 1.72 -6.29 23.05
N LEU A 339 2.54 -7.33 23.27
CA LEU A 339 2.10 -8.59 23.86
C LEU A 339 1.51 -8.41 25.27
N ALA A 340 2.19 -7.64 26.12
CA ALA A 340 1.75 -7.37 27.49
C ALA A 340 0.44 -6.56 27.57
N ASN A 341 0.10 -5.81 26.53
CA ASN A 341 -1.09 -4.94 26.49
C ASN A 341 -2.13 -5.38 25.45
N LYS A 342 -2.02 -6.59 24.88
CA LYS A 342 -2.84 -7.05 23.76
C LYS A 342 -4.33 -6.87 24.00
N ASP A 343 -4.84 -7.35 25.13
CA ASP A 343 -6.28 -7.34 25.42
C ASP A 343 -6.83 -5.91 25.55
N ARG A 344 -6.04 -4.98 26.05
CA ARG A 344 -6.40 -3.56 26.14
C ARG A 344 -6.35 -2.87 24.77
N ILE A 345 -5.33 -3.20 23.98
CA ILE A 345 -5.05 -2.54 22.69
C ILE A 345 -5.93 -3.08 21.56
N ALA A 346 -6.24 -4.37 21.53
CA ALA A 346 -6.97 -5.01 20.44
C ALA A 346 -8.29 -4.28 20.04
N PRO A 347 -9.18 -3.90 20.96
CA PRO A 347 -10.38 -3.15 20.59
C PRO A 347 -10.07 -1.74 20.06
N LEU A 348 -9.00 -1.10 20.53
CA LEU A 348 -8.58 0.23 20.07
C LEU A 348 -7.96 0.16 18.67
N ALA A 349 -7.14 -0.84 18.41
CA ALA A 349 -6.59 -1.13 17.08
C ALA A 349 -7.74 -1.38 16.06
N ARG A 350 -8.72 -2.19 16.44
CA ARG A 350 -9.93 -2.41 15.62
C ARG A 350 -10.67 -1.11 15.32
N LYS A 351 -10.88 -0.27 16.33
CA LYS A 351 -11.56 1.02 16.16
C LYS A 351 -10.80 1.93 15.19
N THR A 352 -9.47 1.99 15.29
CA THR A 352 -8.65 2.72 14.32
C THR A 352 -8.86 2.18 12.91
N ALA A 353 -8.81 0.86 12.73
CA ALA A 353 -9.00 0.24 11.42
C ALA A 353 -10.39 0.54 10.78
N GLU A 354 -11.43 0.71 11.58
CA GLU A 354 -12.78 1.06 11.10
C GLU A 354 -12.83 2.42 10.41
N GLU A 355 -12.00 3.38 10.82
CA GLU A 355 -11.86 4.68 10.18
C GLU A 355 -11.24 4.59 8.77
N TYR A 356 -10.51 3.51 8.52
CA TYR A 356 -9.92 3.14 7.24
C TYR A 356 -10.77 2.14 6.43
N SER A 357 -12.03 1.91 6.81
CA SER A 357 -12.90 0.99 6.07
C SER A 357 -13.12 1.44 4.63
N MET A 358 -13.30 0.48 3.72
CA MET A 358 -13.63 0.77 2.31
C MET A 358 -14.85 1.69 2.20
N GLU A 359 -15.86 1.52 3.04
CA GLU A 359 -17.05 2.37 3.04
C GLU A 359 -16.72 3.81 3.44
N ALA A 360 -15.99 3.99 4.54
CA ALA A 360 -15.62 5.32 5.03
C ALA A 360 -14.74 6.08 4.02
N THR A 361 -13.74 5.41 3.46
CA THR A 361 -12.83 6.01 2.46
C THR A 361 -13.51 6.25 1.12
N GLY A 362 -14.40 5.35 0.69
CA GLY A 362 -15.21 5.53 -0.51
C GLY A 362 -16.15 6.73 -0.43
N LYS A 363 -16.82 6.93 0.71
CA LYS A 363 -17.67 8.12 0.94
C LYS A 363 -16.85 9.42 0.86
N LYS A 364 -15.66 9.47 1.48
CA LYS A 364 -14.74 10.62 1.39
C LYS A 364 -14.34 10.87 -0.08
N MET A 365 -14.05 9.80 -0.83
CA MET A 365 -13.66 9.91 -2.24
C MET A 365 -14.79 10.45 -3.11
N ILE A 366 -16.02 9.99 -2.92
CA ILE A 366 -17.19 10.48 -3.66
C ILE A 366 -17.42 11.96 -3.37
N ALA A 367 -17.39 12.37 -2.12
CA ALA A 367 -17.55 13.79 -1.75
C ALA A 367 -16.49 14.67 -2.45
N LEU A 368 -15.24 14.19 -2.53
CA LEU A 368 -14.20 14.89 -3.29
C LEU A 368 -14.53 14.96 -4.79
N TYR A 369 -14.95 13.86 -5.40
CA TYR A 369 -15.29 13.84 -6.83
C TYR A 369 -16.43 14.81 -7.17
N GLU A 370 -17.49 14.80 -6.37
CA GLU A 370 -18.63 15.71 -6.55
C GLU A 370 -18.21 17.17 -6.49
N SER A 371 -17.37 17.51 -5.50
CA SER A 371 -16.80 18.86 -5.38
C SER A 371 -15.98 19.25 -6.61
N VAL A 372 -15.07 18.36 -7.08
CA VAL A 372 -14.21 18.64 -8.26
C VAL A 372 -15.04 18.79 -9.54
N VAL A 373 -16.07 17.97 -9.72
CA VAL A 373 -16.95 18.05 -10.91
C VAL A 373 -17.80 19.31 -10.87
N SER A 374 -18.25 19.73 -9.68
CA SER A 374 -19.02 20.97 -9.50
C SER A 374 -18.17 22.20 -9.83
N ASP A 375 -16.93 22.26 -9.34
CA ASP A 375 -16.01 23.37 -9.57
C ASP A 375 -15.74 23.61 -11.08
N VAL A 376 -15.66 22.53 -11.87
CA VAL A 376 -15.45 22.64 -13.33
C VAL A 376 -16.70 23.11 -14.07
N LYS A 377 -17.90 22.78 -13.61
CA LYS A 377 -19.16 23.24 -14.22
C LYS A 377 -19.44 24.72 -13.97
N THR A 378 -18.85 25.29 -12.92
CA THR A 378 -19.04 26.70 -12.52
C THR A 378 -17.93 27.60 -13.03
N SER A 379 -16.85 27.09 -13.59
CA SER A 379 -15.71 27.82 -14.18
C SER A 379 -15.85 27.95 -15.70
#